data_9a77b3a550e4b395670ca1b911bc5666
#
_entry.id   9a77b3a550e4b395670ca1b911bc5666
#
_cell.length_a   1.000
_cell.length_b   1.000
_cell.length_c   1.000
_cell.angle_alpha   90.00
_cell.angle_beta   90.00
_cell.angle_gamma   90.00
#
_symmetry.space_group_name_H-M   'P 1'
#
loop_
_entity.id
_entity.type
_entity.pdbx_description
1 polymer ?
#
loop_
_entity_poly.entity_id
_entity_poly.type
_entity_poly.pdbx_seq_one_letter_code
_entity_poly.pdbx_strand_id
1 'polypeptide(L)'
;MEVALAERLGVSRTPVREAMRKLELEGLVVMIPRRGAQVANITEKDLNDVLEVRIALENLSIENACARMTEEQLAELWKAAKDFEATMAEGNLVKLAEADVAFHEVIYKSSDNRRLNQVLNNLREQIYRYRVEYLKDEETRNLLVKEHEEIYEAIRNRDVKQAQEISYQHIENQREAIIRSIREE
;
A
#
# COMPACT_ATOMS: atom_id res chain seq x y z
N MET A 1 12.29 26.95 4.76
CA MET A 1 11.87 25.73 4.05
C MET A 1 10.72 25.99 3.06
N GLU A 2 9.53 26.50 3.46
CA GLU A 2 8.42 26.79 2.55
C GLU A 2 8.81 27.71 1.37
N VAL A 3 9.61 28.77 1.63
CA VAL A 3 10.09 29.69 0.61
C VAL A 3 10.95 28.98 -0.43
N ALA A 4 11.96 28.23 0.02
CA ALA A 4 12.86 27.50 -0.87
C ALA A 4 12.13 26.42 -1.69
N LEU A 5 11.12 25.77 -1.11
CA LEU A 5 10.32 24.77 -1.82
C LEU A 5 9.39 25.46 -2.86
N ALA A 6 8.78 26.58 -2.50
CA ALA A 6 7.95 27.38 -3.41
C ALA A 6 8.77 27.87 -4.62
N GLU A 7 9.98 28.37 -4.39
CA GLU A 7 10.92 28.77 -5.46
C GLU A 7 11.31 27.60 -6.37
N ARG A 8 11.65 26.44 -5.80
CA ARG A 8 12.01 25.22 -6.57
C ARG A 8 10.86 24.70 -7.42
N LEU A 9 9.62 24.81 -6.93
CA LEU A 9 8.42 24.35 -7.61
C LEU A 9 7.80 25.41 -8.55
N GLY A 10 8.31 26.65 -8.53
CA GLY A 10 7.76 27.75 -9.33
C GLY A 10 6.34 28.19 -8.94
N VAL A 11 5.98 28.04 -7.65
CA VAL A 11 4.64 28.35 -7.14
C VAL A 11 4.71 29.37 -6.00
N SER A 12 3.57 29.93 -5.60
CA SER A 12 3.49 30.78 -4.40
C SER A 12 3.59 29.93 -3.10
N ARG A 13 3.80 30.58 -1.96
CA ARG A 13 3.94 29.93 -0.66
C ARG A 13 2.65 29.24 -0.18
N THR A 14 1.49 29.76 -0.59
CA THR A 14 0.18 29.25 -0.13
C THR A 14 -0.04 27.78 -0.49
N PRO A 15 0.05 27.36 -1.78
CA PRO A 15 -0.12 25.97 -2.13
C PRO A 15 0.91 25.03 -1.47
N VAL A 16 2.13 25.51 -1.23
CA VAL A 16 3.15 24.73 -0.50
C VAL A 16 2.71 24.48 0.95
N ARG A 17 2.20 25.52 1.62
CA ARG A 17 1.71 25.39 3.01
C ARG A 17 0.51 24.46 3.11
N GLU A 18 -0.43 24.57 2.18
CA GLU A 18 -1.60 23.67 2.12
C GLU A 18 -1.19 22.22 1.88
N ALA A 19 -0.24 22.00 0.96
CA ALA A 19 0.30 20.65 0.72
C ALA A 19 0.99 20.07 1.97
N MET A 20 1.83 20.89 2.66
CA MET A 20 2.49 20.46 3.90
C MET A 20 1.49 20.12 4.99
N ARG A 21 0.44 20.95 5.15
CA ARG A 21 -0.63 20.65 6.11
C ARG A 21 -1.36 19.36 5.78
N LYS A 22 -1.61 19.11 4.50
CA LYS A 22 -2.22 17.84 4.06
C LYS A 22 -1.33 16.64 4.39
N LEU A 23 -0.03 16.72 4.09
CA LEU A 23 0.92 15.67 4.43
C LEU A 23 1.05 15.45 5.95
N GLU A 24 0.93 16.53 6.76
CA GLU A 24 0.90 16.43 8.22
C GLU A 24 -0.37 15.70 8.71
N LEU A 25 -1.52 16.02 8.15
CA LEU A 25 -2.79 15.36 8.48
C LEU A 25 -2.78 13.86 8.07
N GLU A 26 -2.06 13.53 7.01
CA GLU A 26 -1.84 12.15 6.56
C GLU A 26 -0.74 11.43 7.34
N GLY A 27 -0.08 12.09 8.32
CA GLY A 27 0.99 11.50 9.13
C GLY A 27 2.31 11.25 8.38
N LEU A 28 2.46 11.83 7.18
CA LEU A 28 3.67 11.64 6.36
C LEU A 28 4.80 12.61 6.73
N VAL A 29 4.45 13.74 7.34
CA VAL A 29 5.42 14.72 7.85
C VAL A 29 5.02 15.19 9.24
N VAL A 30 6.02 15.65 9.99
CA VAL A 30 5.86 16.30 11.30
C VAL A 30 6.33 17.74 11.18
N MET A 31 5.49 18.69 11.60
CA MET A 31 5.87 20.11 11.64
C MET A 31 6.68 20.42 12.90
N ILE A 32 7.95 20.80 12.72
CA ILE A 32 8.84 21.18 13.81
C ILE A 32 8.87 22.70 13.94
N PRO A 33 8.48 23.30 15.11
CA PRO A 33 8.49 24.74 15.29
C PRO A 33 9.87 25.33 14.93
N ARG A 34 9.86 26.38 14.11
CA ARG A 34 11.04 27.11 13.61
C ARG A 34 11.98 26.34 12.69
N ARG A 35 11.80 25.02 12.50
CA ARG A 35 12.62 24.18 11.59
C ARG A 35 11.87 23.81 10.30
N GLY A 36 10.53 23.79 10.34
CA GLY A 36 9.69 23.43 9.20
C GLY A 36 9.20 21.97 9.27
N ALA A 37 8.93 21.33 8.15
CA ALA A 37 8.48 19.95 8.11
C ALA A 37 9.66 18.97 8.01
N GLN A 38 9.53 17.85 8.67
CA GLN A 38 10.41 16.68 8.58
C GLN A 38 9.55 15.48 8.16
N VAL A 39 10.09 14.58 7.35
CA VAL A 39 9.44 13.31 7.05
C VAL A 39 9.25 12.55 8.38
N ALA A 40 8.03 12.09 8.63
CA ALA A 40 7.71 11.35 9.85
C ALA A 40 8.43 9.99 9.84
N ASN A 41 8.89 9.50 10.98
CA ASN A 41 9.37 8.14 11.10
C ASN A 41 8.19 7.17 11.12
N ILE A 42 8.40 5.94 10.68
CA ILE A 42 7.44 4.86 10.88
C ILE A 42 7.61 4.38 12.33
N THR A 43 6.55 4.47 13.13
CA THR A 43 6.54 3.88 14.47
C THR A 43 5.75 2.57 14.47
N GLU A 44 6.08 1.64 15.36
CA GLU A 44 5.32 0.38 15.49
C GLU A 44 3.84 0.66 15.80
N LYS A 45 3.55 1.71 16.56
CA LYS A 45 2.17 2.08 16.89
C LYS A 45 1.40 2.55 15.65
N ASP A 46 1.96 3.49 14.89
CA ASP A 46 1.31 4.02 13.68
C ASP A 46 1.11 2.92 12.63
N LEU A 47 2.12 2.03 12.49
CA LEU A 47 2.04 0.87 11.62
C LEU A 47 0.86 -0.03 12.01
N ASN A 48 0.75 -0.40 13.27
CA ASN A 48 -0.33 -1.27 13.77
C ASN A 48 -1.70 -0.62 13.59
N ASP A 49 -1.85 0.67 13.94
CA ASP A 49 -3.10 1.41 13.80
C ASP A 49 -3.58 1.43 12.33
N VAL A 50 -2.67 1.66 11.39
CA VAL A 50 -3.00 1.69 9.95
C VAL A 50 -3.31 0.30 9.41
N LEU A 51 -2.53 -0.72 9.79
CA LEU A 51 -2.74 -2.08 9.30
C LEU A 51 -4.02 -2.71 9.85
N GLU A 52 -4.43 -2.41 11.09
CA GLU A 52 -5.72 -2.84 11.64
C GLU A 52 -6.88 -2.35 10.77
N VAL A 53 -6.87 -1.07 10.40
CA VAL A 53 -7.89 -0.50 9.49
C VAL A 53 -7.77 -1.10 8.09
N ARG A 54 -6.54 -1.26 7.57
CA ARG A 54 -6.29 -1.87 6.26
C ARG A 54 -6.87 -3.28 6.18
N ILE A 55 -6.62 -4.13 7.17
CA ILE A 55 -7.13 -5.52 7.22
C ILE A 55 -8.67 -5.53 7.11
N ALA A 56 -9.36 -4.67 7.84
CA ALA A 56 -10.83 -4.60 7.78
C ALA A 56 -11.33 -4.19 6.38
N LEU A 57 -10.67 -3.22 5.74
CA LEU A 57 -11.04 -2.73 4.42
C LEU A 57 -10.68 -3.74 3.30
N GLU A 58 -9.53 -4.42 3.42
CA GLU A 58 -9.11 -5.47 2.49
C GLU A 58 -10.06 -6.67 2.55
N ASN A 59 -10.46 -7.11 3.76
CA ASN A 59 -11.43 -8.19 3.92
C ASN A 59 -12.76 -7.87 3.24
N LEU A 60 -13.26 -6.64 3.37
CA LEU A 60 -14.47 -6.20 2.68
C LEU A 60 -14.25 -6.10 1.16
N SER A 61 -13.05 -5.68 0.71
CA SER A 61 -12.71 -5.62 -0.72
C SER A 61 -12.71 -7.01 -1.35
N ILE A 62 -12.11 -7.99 -0.68
CA ILE A 62 -12.01 -9.39 -1.10
C ILE A 62 -13.41 -10.04 -1.16
N GLU A 63 -14.23 -9.86 -0.12
CA GLU A 63 -15.61 -10.37 -0.10
C GLU A 63 -16.39 -9.86 -1.32
N ASN A 64 -16.34 -8.56 -1.57
CA ASN A 64 -17.01 -7.95 -2.71
C ASN A 64 -16.39 -8.40 -4.05
N ALA A 65 -15.06 -8.51 -4.15
CA ALA A 65 -14.38 -8.97 -5.35
C ALA A 65 -14.75 -10.43 -5.66
N CYS A 66 -14.75 -11.32 -4.68
CA CYS A 66 -15.20 -12.69 -4.86
C CYS A 66 -16.64 -12.78 -5.39
N ALA A 67 -17.51 -11.86 -5.01
CA ALA A 67 -18.90 -11.83 -5.46
C ALA A 67 -19.09 -11.20 -6.85
N ARG A 68 -18.26 -10.24 -7.25
CA ARG A 68 -18.55 -9.30 -8.36
C ARG A 68 -17.51 -9.30 -9.48
N MET A 69 -16.29 -9.75 -9.22
CA MET A 69 -15.18 -9.72 -10.19
C MET A 69 -15.55 -10.49 -11.46
N THR A 70 -15.36 -9.86 -12.62
CA THR A 70 -15.60 -10.47 -13.94
C THR A 70 -14.43 -11.32 -14.39
N GLU A 71 -14.59 -12.12 -15.44
CA GLU A 71 -13.49 -12.92 -16.02
C GLU A 71 -12.38 -12.03 -16.58
N GLU A 72 -12.71 -10.88 -17.14
CA GLU A 72 -11.74 -9.89 -17.63
C GLU A 72 -10.92 -9.32 -16.46
N GLN A 73 -11.55 -9.00 -15.34
CA GLN A 73 -10.89 -8.53 -14.13
C GLN A 73 -10.05 -9.63 -13.47
N LEU A 74 -10.48 -10.90 -13.52
CA LEU A 74 -9.65 -12.02 -13.08
C LEU A 74 -8.39 -12.15 -13.94
N ALA A 75 -8.51 -12.00 -15.26
CA ALA A 75 -7.35 -12.01 -16.14
C ALA A 75 -6.40 -10.81 -15.87
N GLU A 76 -6.95 -9.62 -15.55
CA GLU A 76 -6.20 -8.44 -15.14
C GLU A 76 -5.46 -8.68 -13.81
N LEU A 77 -6.12 -9.30 -12.82
CA LEU A 77 -5.52 -9.63 -11.53
C LEU A 77 -4.35 -10.62 -11.68
N TRP A 78 -4.54 -11.67 -12.49
CA TRP A 78 -3.47 -12.61 -12.80
C TRP A 78 -2.28 -11.93 -13.48
N LYS A 79 -2.58 -11.09 -14.47
CA LYS A 79 -1.55 -10.31 -15.14
C LYS A 79 -0.78 -9.44 -14.16
N ALA A 80 -1.45 -8.74 -13.25
CA ALA A 80 -0.80 -7.88 -12.25
C ALA A 80 0.10 -8.70 -11.30
N ALA A 81 -0.30 -9.91 -10.89
CA ALA A 81 0.55 -10.81 -10.11
C ALA A 81 1.82 -11.20 -10.89
N LYS A 82 1.71 -11.51 -12.17
CA LYS A 82 2.87 -11.85 -13.02
C LYS A 82 3.75 -10.65 -13.36
N ASP A 83 3.18 -9.46 -13.51
CA ASP A 83 3.94 -8.22 -13.70
C ASP A 83 4.77 -7.90 -12.43
N PHE A 84 4.24 -8.15 -11.23
CA PHE A 84 4.99 -8.02 -9.98
C PHE A 84 6.20 -8.98 -9.95
N GLU A 85 5.99 -10.26 -10.23
CA GLU A 85 7.06 -11.27 -10.31
C GLU A 85 8.14 -10.86 -11.32
N ALA A 86 7.75 -10.44 -12.53
CA ALA A 86 8.68 -10.00 -13.57
C ALA A 86 9.51 -8.77 -13.16
N THR A 87 8.90 -7.83 -12.41
CA THR A 87 9.55 -6.60 -11.96
C THR A 87 10.66 -6.87 -10.91
N MET A 88 10.63 -8.01 -10.22
CA MET A 88 11.67 -8.39 -9.25
C MET A 88 13.07 -8.44 -9.89
N ALA A 89 13.16 -8.87 -11.15
CA ALA A 89 14.43 -8.98 -11.87
C ALA A 89 15.08 -7.61 -12.17
N GLU A 90 14.31 -6.52 -12.13
CA GLU A 90 14.81 -5.18 -12.44
C GLU A 90 15.59 -4.53 -11.27
N GLY A 91 15.47 -5.05 -10.05
CA GLY A 91 16.15 -4.51 -8.86
C GLY A 91 15.71 -3.08 -8.46
N ASN A 92 14.59 -2.59 -9.00
CA ASN A 92 14.07 -1.25 -8.75
C ASN A 92 12.90 -1.30 -7.76
N LEU A 93 13.15 -0.91 -6.50
CA LEU A 93 12.14 -0.95 -5.42
C LEU A 93 10.91 -0.08 -5.71
N VAL A 94 11.06 1.06 -6.40
CA VAL A 94 9.93 1.93 -6.74
C VAL A 94 9.00 1.23 -7.72
N LYS A 95 9.53 0.67 -8.80
CA LYS A 95 8.75 -0.08 -9.76
C LYS A 95 8.09 -1.31 -9.15
N LEU A 96 8.80 -1.98 -8.25
CA LEU A 96 8.26 -3.13 -7.54
C LEU A 96 7.10 -2.74 -6.63
N ALA A 97 7.21 -1.62 -5.90
CA ALA A 97 6.12 -1.08 -5.10
C ALA A 97 4.92 -0.65 -5.96
N GLU A 98 5.16 -0.08 -7.14
CA GLU A 98 4.11 0.26 -8.10
C GLU A 98 3.39 -0.99 -8.63
N ALA A 99 4.13 -2.07 -8.92
CA ALA A 99 3.55 -3.34 -9.35
C ALA A 99 2.70 -4.00 -8.25
N ASP A 100 3.17 -3.96 -6.99
CA ASP A 100 2.40 -4.43 -5.83
C ASP A 100 1.12 -3.60 -5.62
N VAL A 101 1.20 -2.27 -5.76
CA VAL A 101 0.00 -1.40 -5.77
C VAL A 101 -0.97 -1.82 -6.85
N ALA A 102 -0.49 -2.07 -8.07
CA ALA A 102 -1.34 -2.43 -9.20
C ALA A 102 -2.12 -3.73 -8.95
N PHE A 103 -1.49 -4.74 -8.32
CA PHE A 103 -2.17 -5.97 -7.93
C PHE A 103 -3.35 -5.71 -6.99
N HIS A 104 -3.13 -5.00 -5.90
CA HIS A 104 -4.19 -4.69 -4.93
C HIS A 104 -5.28 -3.76 -5.51
N GLU A 105 -4.90 -2.81 -6.38
CA GLU A 105 -5.88 -1.93 -7.03
C GLU A 105 -6.90 -2.67 -7.91
N VAL A 106 -6.52 -3.79 -8.54
CA VAL A 106 -7.48 -4.63 -9.28
C VAL A 106 -8.54 -5.17 -8.34
N ILE A 107 -8.15 -5.68 -7.17
CA ILE A 107 -9.08 -6.20 -6.15
C ILE A 107 -10.03 -5.07 -5.67
N TYR A 108 -9.47 -3.90 -5.35
CA TYR A 108 -10.25 -2.76 -4.85
C TYR A 108 -11.28 -2.28 -5.89
N LYS A 109 -10.87 -2.13 -7.15
CA LYS A 109 -11.76 -1.73 -8.25
C LYS A 109 -12.86 -2.75 -8.48
N SER A 110 -12.53 -4.05 -8.42
CA SER A 110 -13.47 -5.16 -8.61
C SER A 110 -14.46 -5.31 -7.47
N SER A 111 -14.20 -4.69 -6.31
CA SER A 111 -15.18 -4.63 -5.22
C SER A 111 -16.43 -3.84 -5.58
N ASP A 112 -16.38 -3.00 -6.62
CA ASP A 112 -17.44 -2.09 -7.07
C ASP A 112 -18.12 -1.32 -5.91
N ASN A 113 -17.29 -0.90 -4.93
CA ASN A 113 -17.71 -0.10 -3.78
C ASN A 113 -16.96 1.24 -3.74
N ARG A 114 -17.56 2.26 -4.33
CA ARG A 114 -16.96 3.60 -4.42
C ARG A 114 -16.55 4.17 -3.05
N ARG A 115 -17.30 3.92 -1.98
CA ARG A 115 -16.99 4.46 -0.65
C ARG A 115 -15.80 3.74 -0.02
N LEU A 116 -15.75 2.42 -0.15
CA LEU A 116 -14.61 1.63 0.26
C LEU A 116 -13.33 2.11 -0.44
N ASN A 117 -13.37 2.28 -1.76
CA ASN A 117 -12.24 2.76 -2.54
C ASN A 117 -11.80 4.18 -2.14
N GLN A 118 -12.73 5.07 -1.77
CA GLN A 118 -12.38 6.40 -1.24
C GLN A 118 -11.64 6.32 0.10
N VAL A 119 -12.03 5.43 1.01
CA VAL A 119 -11.36 5.25 2.30
C VAL A 119 -9.97 4.65 2.11
N LEU A 120 -9.83 3.62 1.28
CA LEU A 120 -8.53 3.03 0.91
C LEU A 120 -7.58 4.06 0.29
N ASN A 121 -8.10 4.94 -0.59
CA ASN A 121 -7.32 6.01 -1.18
C ASN A 121 -6.81 7.04 -0.14
N ASN A 122 -7.51 7.25 0.96
CA ASN A 122 -7.02 8.11 2.04
C ASN A 122 -5.83 7.51 2.80
N LEU A 123 -5.68 6.19 2.78
CA LEU A 123 -4.55 5.47 3.39
C LEU A 123 -3.42 5.19 2.39
N ARG A 124 -3.62 5.53 1.12
CA ARG A 124 -2.75 5.14 -0.01
C ARG A 124 -1.27 5.46 0.22
N GLU A 125 -0.98 6.70 0.61
CA GLU A 125 0.40 7.17 0.75
C GLU A 125 1.11 6.52 1.97
N GLN A 126 0.38 6.27 3.05
CA GLN A 126 0.89 5.55 4.22
C GLN A 126 1.18 4.09 3.86
N ILE A 127 0.23 3.42 3.20
CA ILE A 127 0.40 2.03 2.76
C ILE A 127 1.54 1.93 1.72
N TYR A 128 1.67 2.89 0.79
CA TYR A 128 2.76 2.92 -0.18
C TYR A 128 4.12 3.03 0.49
N ARG A 129 4.23 3.87 1.52
CA ARG A 129 5.45 4.01 2.30
C ARG A 129 5.83 2.69 2.98
N TYR A 130 4.86 1.97 3.55
CA TYR A 130 5.08 0.66 4.14
C TYR A 130 5.50 -0.39 3.10
N ARG A 131 4.92 -0.33 1.88
CA ARG A 131 5.34 -1.19 0.76
C ARG A 131 6.82 -1.03 0.42
N VAL A 132 7.26 0.19 0.24
CA VAL A 132 8.68 0.47 -0.04
C VAL A 132 9.57 -0.09 1.07
N GLU A 133 9.11 -0.05 2.32
CA GLU A 133 9.87 -0.54 3.47
C GLU A 133 10.01 -2.07 3.46
N TYR A 134 8.90 -2.82 3.40
CA TYR A 134 9.00 -4.28 3.43
C TYR A 134 9.61 -4.89 2.16
N LEU A 135 9.54 -4.20 1.03
CA LEU A 135 10.17 -4.65 -0.21
C LEU A 135 11.70 -4.53 -0.22
N LYS A 136 12.32 -3.91 0.78
CA LYS A 136 13.78 -3.95 0.96
C LYS A 136 14.27 -5.36 1.29
N ASP A 137 13.47 -6.16 1.99
CA ASP A 137 13.77 -7.53 2.36
C ASP A 137 13.52 -8.50 1.19
N GLU A 138 14.56 -9.26 0.82
CA GLU A 138 14.49 -10.21 -0.31
C GLU A 138 13.61 -11.42 -0.01
N GLU A 139 13.62 -11.93 1.22
CA GLU A 139 12.76 -13.04 1.61
C GLU A 139 11.29 -12.66 1.51
N THR A 140 10.96 -11.45 1.95
CA THR A 140 9.61 -10.89 1.83
C THR A 140 9.19 -10.80 0.37
N ARG A 141 10.04 -10.31 -0.55
CA ARG A 141 9.71 -10.24 -1.98
C ARG A 141 9.37 -11.60 -2.57
N ASN A 142 10.13 -12.64 -2.25
CA ASN A 142 9.89 -14.00 -2.74
C ASN A 142 8.60 -14.59 -2.17
N LEU A 143 8.27 -14.29 -0.91
CA LEU A 143 7.02 -14.70 -0.28
C LEU A 143 5.81 -14.04 -0.95
N LEU A 144 5.90 -12.74 -1.25
CA LEU A 144 4.82 -11.97 -1.87
C LEU A 144 4.39 -12.52 -3.24
N VAL A 145 5.33 -13.02 -4.05
CA VAL A 145 4.98 -13.66 -5.35
C VAL A 145 4.02 -14.80 -5.13
N LYS A 146 4.33 -15.69 -4.17
CA LYS A 146 3.50 -16.84 -3.84
C LYS A 146 2.14 -16.41 -3.26
N GLU A 147 2.15 -15.44 -2.36
CA GLU A 147 0.93 -14.93 -1.72
C GLU A 147 -0.02 -14.27 -2.73
N HIS A 148 0.50 -13.52 -3.72
CA HIS A 148 -0.32 -12.95 -4.78
C HIS A 148 -0.98 -14.03 -5.65
N GLU A 149 -0.27 -15.12 -5.97
CA GLU A 149 -0.84 -16.25 -6.68
C GLU A 149 -1.93 -16.96 -5.86
N GLU A 150 -1.69 -17.19 -4.57
CA GLU A 150 -2.64 -17.82 -3.67
C GLU A 150 -3.91 -16.97 -3.48
N ILE A 151 -3.77 -15.64 -3.33
CA ILE A 151 -4.90 -14.69 -3.28
C ILE A 151 -5.69 -14.75 -4.58
N TYR A 152 -5.02 -14.71 -5.74
CA TYR A 152 -5.67 -14.83 -7.04
C TYR A 152 -6.48 -16.12 -7.16
N GLU A 153 -5.88 -17.28 -6.83
CA GLU A 153 -6.56 -18.56 -6.91
C GLU A 153 -7.79 -18.65 -6.00
N ALA A 154 -7.69 -18.13 -4.78
CA ALA A 154 -8.81 -18.10 -3.85
C ALA A 154 -9.95 -17.20 -4.36
N ILE A 155 -9.64 -16.02 -4.92
CA ILE A 155 -10.65 -15.11 -5.52
C ILE A 155 -11.26 -15.76 -6.77
N ARG A 156 -10.46 -16.39 -7.64
CA ARG A 156 -10.93 -17.11 -8.82
C ARG A 156 -11.93 -18.21 -8.46
N ASN A 157 -11.64 -18.94 -7.39
CA ASN A 157 -12.51 -20.00 -6.87
C ASN A 157 -13.70 -19.46 -6.06
N ARG A 158 -13.82 -18.13 -5.88
CA ARG A 158 -14.87 -17.49 -5.07
C ARG A 158 -14.85 -17.93 -3.60
N ASP A 159 -13.71 -18.42 -3.11
CA ASP A 159 -13.52 -18.82 -1.72
C ASP A 159 -13.15 -17.60 -0.87
N VAL A 160 -14.19 -16.92 -0.39
CA VAL A 160 -14.06 -15.70 0.43
C VAL A 160 -13.22 -15.95 1.68
N LYS A 161 -13.45 -17.09 2.37
CA LYS A 161 -12.75 -17.38 3.62
C LYS A 161 -11.26 -17.60 3.39
N GLN A 162 -10.92 -18.38 2.39
CA GLN A 162 -9.51 -18.64 2.05
C GLN A 162 -8.83 -17.36 1.58
N ALA A 163 -9.48 -16.57 0.72
CA ALA A 163 -8.93 -15.32 0.22
C ALA A 163 -8.68 -14.29 1.34
N GLN A 164 -9.59 -14.17 2.31
CA GLN A 164 -9.42 -13.31 3.48
C GLN A 164 -8.31 -13.80 4.41
N GLU A 165 -8.21 -15.09 4.67
CA GLU A 165 -7.14 -15.67 5.49
C GLU A 165 -5.76 -15.44 4.89
N ILE A 166 -5.60 -15.71 3.57
CA ILE A 166 -4.32 -15.47 2.88
C ILE A 166 -3.98 -13.98 2.88
N SER A 167 -4.96 -13.10 2.61
CA SER A 167 -4.74 -11.65 2.65
C SER A 167 -4.37 -11.14 4.04
N TYR A 168 -4.99 -11.68 5.09
CA TYR A 168 -4.61 -11.38 6.46
C TYR A 168 -3.16 -11.77 6.73
N GLN A 169 -2.76 -13.00 6.39
CA GLN A 169 -1.40 -13.48 6.58
C GLN A 169 -0.39 -12.68 5.76
N HIS A 170 -0.74 -12.31 4.53
CA HIS A 170 0.03 -11.42 3.67
C HIS A 170 0.34 -10.06 4.35
N ILE A 171 -0.66 -9.43 4.97
CA ILE A 171 -0.46 -8.16 5.68
C ILE A 171 0.37 -8.37 6.96
N GLU A 172 0.17 -9.47 7.69
CA GLU A 172 0.95 -9.79 8.88
C GLU A 172 2.43 -10.05 8.55
N ASN A 173 2.73 -10.76 7.47
CA ASN A 173 4.09 -10.99 7.00
C ASN A 173 4.78 -9.66 6.62
N GLN A 174 4.06 -8.74 5.97
CA GLN A 174 4.53 -7.39 5.69
C GLN A 174 4.81 -6.61 6.99
N ARG A 175 3.89 -6.67 7.96
CA ARG A 175 4.06 -6.03 9.27
C ARG A 175 5.33 -6.48 9.97
N GLU A 176 5.57 -7.79 10.01
CA GLU A 176 6.76 -8.36 10.65
C GLU A 176 8.06 -7.91 9.96
N ALA A 177 8.07 -7.86 8.62
CA ALA A 177 9.23 -7.37 7.87
C ALA A 177 9.52 -5.89 8.17
N ILE A 178 8.49 -5.04 8.24
CA ILE A 178 8.64 -3.62 8.58
C ILE A 178 9.14 -3.45 10.02
N ILE A 179 8.61 -4.21 10.98
CA ILE A 179 9.04 -4.14 12.39
C ILE A 179 10.51 -4.53 12.51
N ARG A 180 10.97 -5.57 11.79
CA ARG A 180 12.40 -5.93 11.75
C ARG A 180 13.24 -4.77 11.24
N SER A 181 12.86 -4.18 10.11
CA SER A 181 13.57 -3.04 9.51
C SER A 181 13.66 -1.83 10.46
N ILE A 182 12.58 -1.45 11.13
CA ILE A 182 12.56 -0.33 12.08
C ILE A 182 13.48 -0.56 13.29
N ARG A 183 13.65 -1.81 13.72
CA ARG A 183 14.50 -2.15 14.88
C ARG A 183 15.99 -2.24 14.56
N GLU A 184 16.32 -2.35 13.29
CA GLU A 184 17.71 -2.42 12.80
C GLU A 184 18.29 -1.03 12.45
N GLU A 185 17.44 0.03 12.31
CA GLU A 185 17.83 1.44 12.13
C GLU A 185 18.16 2.13 13.46
#